data_bf353a5de632294187a6795f1c3fa93a
#
_entry.id   bf353a5de632294187a6795f1c3fa93a
#
_cell.length_a   1.000
_cell.length_b   1.000
_cell.length_c   1.000
_cell.angle_alpha   90.00
_cell.angle_beta   90.00
_cell.angle_gamma   90.00
#
_symmetry.space_group_name_H-M   'P 1'
#
loop_
_entity.id
_entity.type
_entity.pdbx_description
1 polymer ?
#
loop_
_entity_poly.entity_id
_entity_poly.type
_entity_poly.pdbx_seq_one_letter_code
_entity_poly.pdbx_strand_id
1 'polypeptide(L)' 'MSIWVLITYMLNPQSVVVVPGQDPHVVSQLEFRTRELCDQAKQQQAREDEKYGMADQFVYKCVQRKS' A
#
# COMPACT_ATOMS: atom_id res chain seq x y z
N MET A 1 -6.02 -15.81 -14.36
CA MET A 1 -6.35 -15.62 -12.94
C MET A 1 -6.17 -14.16 -12.55
N SER A 2 -6.93 -13.71 -11.58
CA SER A 2 -6.71 -12.36 -11.04
C SER A 2 -5.93 -12.45 -9.74
N ILE A 3 -5.11 -11.44 -9.49
CA ILE A 3 -4.40 -11.27 -8.22
C ILE A 3 -4.85 -9.96 -7.59
N TRP A 4 -4.64 -9.85 -6.30
CA TRP A 4 -4.91 -8.62 -5.54
C TRP A 4 -3.60 -7.99 -5.14
N VAL A 5 -3.50 -6.69 -5.33
CA VAL A 5 -2.29 -5.93 -5.00
C VAL A 5 -2.62 -4.93 -3.91
N LEU A 6 -1.88 -5.01 -2.81
CA LEU A 6 -1.95 -4.02 -1.74
C LEU A 6 -0.94 -2.92 -2.06
N ILE A 7 -1.46 -1.75 -2.36
CA ILE A 7 -0.62 -0.59 -2.70
C ILE A 7 -0.60 0.34 -1.50
N THR A 8 0.61 0.66 -1.05
CA THR A 8 0.82 1.62 0.04
C THR A 8 1.24 2.96 -0.54
N TYR A 9 0.48 4.00 -0.22
CA TYR A 9 0.75 5.37 -0.65
C TYR A 9 1.19 6.22 0.53
N MET A 10 2.18 7.06 0.31
CA MET A 10 2.61 8.06 1.28
C MET A 10 1.89 9.38 1.00
N LEU A 11 1.29 9.98 2.05
CA LEU A 11 0.52 11.22 1.89
C LEU A 11 1.42 12.45 1.74
N ASN A 12 2.61 12.45 2.38
CA ASN A 12 3.54 13.57 2.34
C ASN A 12 4.94 13.10 1.95
N PRO A 13 5.22 12.91 0.65
CA PRO A 13 6.51 12.37 0.20
C PRO A 13 7.61 13.43 0.12
N GLN A 14 7.84 14.17 1.19
CA GLN A 14 8.81 15.28 1.17
C GLN A 14 10.25 14.82 0.99
N SER A 15 10.57 13.60 1.40
CA SER A 15 11.92 13.06 1.36
C SER A 15 12.13 12.02 0.26
N VAL A 16 11.16 11.86 -0.63
CA VAL A 16 11.23 10.84 -1.67
C VAL A 16 11.91 11.39 -2.91
N VAL A 17 12.91 10.67 -3.40
CA VAL A 17 13.53 10.99 -4.67
C VAL A 17 12.61 10.56 -5.79
N VAL A 18 12.20 11.50 -6.64
CA VAL A 18 11.30 11.22 -7.76
C VAL A 18 12.10 10.61 -8.91
N VAL A 19 11.74 9.38 -9.27
CA VAL A 19 12.30 8.72 -10.44
C VAL A 19 11.34 8.91 -11.60
N PRO A 20 11.80 9.39 -12.77
CA PRO A 20 10.90 9.57 -13.91
C PRO A 20 10.15 8.29 -14.26
N GLY A 21 8.84 8.41 -14.43
CA GLY A 21 7.98 7.27 -14.75
C GLY A 21 7.41 6.52 -13.56
N GLN A 22 7.77 6.89 -12.34
CA GLN A 22 7.22 6.27 -11.12
C GLN A 22 6.41 7.31 -10.33
N ASP A 23 5.32 6.81 -9.72
CA ASP A 23 4.53 7.64 -8.81
C ASP A 23 5.31 7.79 -7.49
N PRO A 24 5.71 9.02 -7.10
CA PRO A 24 6.47 9.23 -5.86
C PRO A 24 5.66 8.93 -4.61
N HIS A 25 4.35 8.80 -4.71
CA HIS A 25 3.49 8.50 -3.58
C HIS A 25 3.41 7.01 -3.27
N VAL A 26 3.78 6.15 -4.22
CA VAL A 26 3.74 4.70 -4.01
C VAL A 26 4.98 4.26 -3.28
N VAL A 27 4.80 3.68 -2.09
CA VAL A 27 5.90 3.20 -1.24
C VAL A 27 6.14 1.72 -1.44
N SER A 28 5.07 0.93 -1.55
CA SER A 28 5.21 -0.51 -1.72
C SER A 28 4.00 -1.09 -2.43
N GLN A 29 4.21 -2.27 -3.04
CA GLN A 29 3.17 -3.07 -3.67
C GLN A 29 3.39 -4.52 -3.29
N LEU A 30 2.37 -5.16 -2.72
CA LEU A 30 2.41 -6.56 -2.33
C LEU A 30 1.29 -7.31 -3.03
N GLU A 31 1.59 -8.49 -3.56
CA GLU A 31 0.63 -9.30 -4.29
C GLU A 31 0.03 -10.38 -3.41
N PHE A 32 -1.27 -10.58 -3.54
CA PHE A 32 -2.01 -11.60 -2.80
C PHE A 32 -2.92 -12.36 -3.76
N ARG A 33 -3.17 -13.63 -3.44
CA ARG A 33 -4.02 -14.49 -4.27
C ARG A 33 -5.50 -14.17 -4.14
N THR A 34 -5.92 -13.69 -2.97
CA THR A 34 -7.32 -13.42 -2.71
C THR A 34 -7.49 -12.03 -2.12
N ARG A 35 -8.70 -11.48 -2.30
CA ARG A 35 -9.06 -10.21 -1.68
C ARG A 35 -8.99 -10.28 -0.16
N GLU A 36 -9.40 -11.40 0.41
CA GLU A 36 -9.39 -11.56 1.87
C GLU A 36 -7.99 -11.41 2.44
N LEU A 37 -6.99 -12.02 1.80
CA LEU A 37 -5.60 -11.90 2.22
C LEU A 37 -5.11 -10.45 2.11
N CYS A 38 -5.50 -9.77 1.04
CA CYS A 38 -5.14 -8.38 0.84
C CYS A 38 -5.75 -7.48 1.93
N ASP A 39 -7.04 -7.71 2.24
CA ASP A 39 -7.74 -6.95 3.27
C ASP A 39 -7.15 -7.20 4.66
N GLN A 40 -6.77 -8.45 4.97
CA GLN A 40 -6.13 -8.79 6.24
C GLN A 40 -4.80 -8.08 6.39
N ALA A 41 -3.98 -8.09 5.33
CA ALA A 41 -2.69 -7.40 5.35
C ALA A 41 -2.88 -5.90 5.50
N LYS A 42 -3.88 -5.34 4.83
CA LYS A 42 -4.22 -3.92 4.94
C LYS A 42 -4.58 -3.54 6.38
N GLN A 43 -5.42 -4.35 7.03
CA GLN A 43 -5.83 -4.09 8.40
C GLN A 43 -4.66 -4.20 9.36
N GLN A 44 -3.80 -5.20 9.15
CA GLN A 44 -2.63 -5.39 9.98
C GLN A 44 -1.66 -4.21 9.89
N GLN A 45 -1.41 -3.73 8.67
CA GLN A 45 -0.55 -2.56 8.46
C GLN A 45 -1.14 -1.31 9.10
N ALA A 46 -2.44 -1.12 8.95
CA ALA A 46 -3.11 0.03 9.55
C ALA A 46 -2.99 0.03 11.08
N ARG A 47 -3.09 -1.15 11.71
CA ARG A 47 -2.93 -1.28 13.15
C ARG A 47 -1.50 -0.97 13.59
N GLU A 48 -0.52 -1.44 12.84
CA GLU A 48 0.89 -1.16 13.14
C GLU A 48 1.19 0.33 12.99
N ASP A 49 0.67 0.96 11.94
CA ASP A 49 0.86 2.41 11.74
C ASP A 49 0.25 3.20 12.88
N GLU A 50 -0.93 2.81 13.33
CA GLU A 50 -1.59 3.45 14.46
C GLU A 50 -0.76 3.28 15.74
N LYS A 51 -0.21 2.09 15.95
CA LYS A 51 0.62 1.81 17.11
C LYS A 51 1.87 2.68 17.16
N TYR A 52 2.46 2.96 16.00
CA TYR A 52 3.68 3.78 15.91
C TYR A 52 3.39 5.26 15.61
N GLY A 53 2.12 5.66 15.62
CA GLY A 53 1.73 7.04 15.38
C GLY A 53 1.88 7.49 13.94
N MET A 54 1.85 6.55 12.99
CA MET A 54 2.05 6.82 11.57
C MET A 54 0.77 6.65 10.74
N ALA A 55 -0.39 6.54 11.40
CA ALA A 55 -1.66 6.28 10.71
C ALA A 55 -2.03 7.38 9.71
N ASP A 56 -1.60 8.62 9.96
CA ASP A 56 -1.92 9.75 9.10
C ASP A 56 -0.96 9.91 7.93
N GLN A 57 0.08 9.07 7.83
CA GLN A 57 1.12 9.22 6.83
C GLN A 57 0.95 8.29 5.63
N PHE A 58 0.19 7.21 5.79
CA PHE A 58 0.04 6.17 4.77
C PHE A 58 -1.41 5.87 4.48
N VAL A 59 -1.68 5.56 3.22
CA VAL A 59 -2.98 5.06 2.77
C VAL A 59 -2.76 3.74 2.05
N TYR A 60 -3.65 2.78 2.29
CA TYR A 60 -3.57 1.44 1.71
C TYR A 60 -4.76 1.20 0.81
N LYS A 61 -4.51 0.59 -0.36
CA LYS A 61 -5.57 0.19 -1.28
C LYS A 61 -5.34 -1.23 -1.77
N CYS A 62 -6.41 -2.02 -1.80
CA CYS A 62 -6.41 -3.33 -2.45
C CYS A 62 -7.05 -3.19 -3.83
N VAL A 63 -6.29 -3.48 -4.88
CA VAL A 63 -6.77 -3.40 -6.25
C VAL A 63 -6.63 -4.76 -6.91
N GLN A 64 -7.58 -5.09 -7.78
CA GLN A 64 -7.52 -6.32 -8.56
C GLN A 64 -6.74 -6.09 -9.83
N ARG A 65 -5.84 -7.01 -10.13
CA ARG A 65 -5.05 -6.98 -11.36
C ARG A 65 -5.20 -8.32 -12.07
N LYS A 66 -5.43 -8.26 -13.37
CA LYS A 66 -5.42 -9.48 -14.18
C LYS A 66 -3.99 -9.89 -14.46
N SER A 67 -3.72 -11.14 -14.23
CA SER A 67 -2.41 -11.71 -14.52
C SER A 67 -2.45 -12.51 -15.81
#